data_0fdc70e31b7eaaf02777cfa20c5e3f33
#
_entry.id   0fdc70e31b7eaaf02777cfa20c5e3f33
#
_cell.length_a   1.000
_cell.length_b   1.000
_cell.length_c   1.000
_cell.angle_alpha   90.00
_cell.angle_beta   90.00
_cell.angle_gamma   90.00
#
_symmetry.space_group_name_H-M   'P 1'
#
loop_
_entity.id
_entity.type
_entity.pdbx_description
1 polymer ?
#
loop_
_entity_poly.entity_id
_entity_poly.type
_entity_poly.pdbx_seq_one_letter_code
_entity_poly.pdbx_strand_id
1 'polypeptide(L)'
;MSLNEASTNPAYTLGRLFSIYEAVQQAANPGINATIKDKYFNSAAAMPSSIFPVLNNLYQKHLRKLEQGQRVYYDKQVSALKGVLGTEFPARMTLAQQGSFDLGYYHQTQKRYTKKGENENV
;
A
#
# COMPACT_ATOMS: atom_id res chain seq x y z
N MET A 1 -15.07 -7.57 -7.12
CA MET A 1 -14.38 -6.53 -7.90
C MET A 1 -12.89 -6.74 -7.88
N SER A 2 -12.25 -6.53 -8.99
CA SER A 2 -10.83 -6.81 -9.13
C SER A 2 -10.00 -5.52 -9.19
N LEU A 3 -8.72 -5.68 -8.88
CA LEU A 3 -7.75 -4.58 -8.92
C LEU A 3 -7.65 -3.98 -10.32
N ASN A 4 -7.68 -2.66 -10.40
CA ASN A 4 -7.46 -1.92 -11.64
C ASN A 4 -6.03 -1.40 -11.66
N GLU A 5 -5.13 -2.17 -12.26
CA GLU A 5 -3.70 -1.82 -12.35
C GLU A 5 -3.44 -0.69 -13.33
N ALA A 6 -4.38 -0.40 -14.22
CA ALA A 6 -4.25 0.67 -15.21
C ALA A 6 -4.78 2.01 -14.67
N SER A 7 -5.37 2.05 -13.49
CA SER A 7 -5.93 3.28 -12.94
C SER A 7 -4.85 4.32 -12.69
N THR A 8 -5.12 5.55 -13.12
CA THR A 8 -4.28 6.70 -12.82
C THR A 8 -4.89 7.60 -11.75
N ASN A 9 -6.00 7.18 -11.14
CA ASN A 9 -6.65 7.93 -10.06
C ASN A 9 -5.70 7.99 -8.85
N PRO A 10 -5.27 9.19 -8.42
CA PRO A 10 -4.29 9.31 -7.33
C PRO A 10 -4.77 8.70 -6.02
N ALA A 11 -6.03 8.90 -5.66
CA ALA A 11 -6.55 8.37 -4.40
C ALA A 11 -6.55 6.84 -4.39
N TYR A 12 -6.98 6.23 -5.48
CA TYR A 12 -6.95 4.78 -5.65
C TYR A 12 -5.51 4.25 -5.56
N THR A 13 -4.59 4.93 -6.24
CA THR A 13 -3.17 4.55 -6.25
C THR A 13 -2.55 4.67 -4.85
N LEU A 14 -2.90 5.71 -4.10
CA LEU A 14 -2.44 5.86 -2.71
C LEU A 14 -2.94 4.71 -1.83
N GLY A 15 -4.17 4.26 -2.02
CA GLY A 15 -4.70 3.10 -1.31
C GLY A 15 -3.92 1.83 -1.63
N ARG A 16 -3.59 1.63 -2.90
CA ARG A 16 -2.75 0.51 -3.32
C ARG A 16 -1.38 0.57 -2.67
N LEU A 17 -0.76 1.75 -2.63
CA LEU A 17 0.54 1.94 -2.01
C LEU A 17 0.50 1.61 -0.53
N PHE A 18 -0.55 2.07 0.16
CA PHE A 18 -0.74 1.75 1.58
C PHE A 18 -0.80 0.23 1.80
N SER A 19 -1.53 -0.49 0.96
CA SER A 19 -1.64 -1.94 1.05
C SER A 19 -0.28 -2.63 0.90
N ILE A 20 0.56 -2.15 -0.03
CA ILE A 20 1.89 -2.71 -0.23
C ILE A 20 2.78 -2.42 0.97
N TYR A 21 2.71 -1.22 1.54
CA TYR A 21 3.46 -0.89 2.75
C TYR A 21 3.07 -1.80 3.91
N GLU A 22 1.78 -2.09 4.05
CA GLU A 22 1.30 -3.04 5.07
C GLU A 22 1.85 -4.45 4.82
N ALA A 23 1.86 -4.88 3.55
CA ALA A 23 2.39 -6.19 3.19
C ALA A 23 3.87 -6.33 3.57
N VAL A 24 4.65 -5.28 3.35
CA VAL A 24 6.07 -5.26 3.72
C VAL A 24 6.24 -5.33 5.24
N GLN A 25 5.41 -4.60 5.98
CA GLN A 25 5.43 -4.66 7.44
C GLN A 25 5.13 -6.07 7.94
N GLN A 26 4.12 -6.72 7.39
CA GLN A 26 3.76 -8.08 7.77
C GLN A 26 4.85 -9.08 7.41
N ALA A 27 5.48 -8.91 6.24
CA ALA A 27 6.58 -9.78 5.82
C ALA A 27 7.80 -9.62 6.74
N ALA A 28 8.09 -8.40 7.17
CA ALA A 28 9.22 -8.12 8.06
C ALA A 28 8.96 -8.56 9.50
N ASN A 29 7.70 -8.63 9.91
CA ASN A 29 7.31 -8.96 11.28
C ASN A 29 6.19 -10.01 11.27
N PRO A 30 6.49 -11.27 10.93
CA PRO A 30 5.47 -12.32 10.93
C PRO A 30 4.87 -12.46 12.33
N GLY A 31 3.55 -12.55 12.40
CA GLY A 31 2.85 -12.66 13.68
C GLY A 31 2.49 -11.32 14.33
N ILE A 32 2.76 -10.19 13.66
CA ILE A 32 2.35 -8.88 14.17
C ILE A 32 0.83 -8.83 14.31
N ASN A 33 0.35 -8.36 15.47
CA ASN A 33 -1.08 -8.28 15.76
C ASN A 33 -1.73 -7.01 15.24
N ALA A 34 -0.99 -5.90 15.18
CA ALA A 34 -1.49 -4.63 14.73
C ALA A 34 -0.56 -4.08 13.65
N THR A 35 -1.13 -3.68 12.52
CA THR A 35 -0.37 -3.15 11.39
C THR A 35 -0.52 -1.63 11.31
N ILE A 36 0.14 -1.03 10.31
CA ILE A 36 -0.03 0.40 10.04
C ILE A 36 -1.49 0.77 9.77
N LYS A 37 -2.31 -0.20 9.31
CA LYS A 37 -3.73 0.04 9.08
C LYS A 37 -4.43 0.48 10.36
N ASP A 38 -4.16 -0.16 11.48
CA ASP A 38 -4.81 0.15 12.74
C ASP A 38 -4.53 1.57 13.24
N LYS A 39 -3.34 2.08 12.92
CA LYS A 39 -2.92 3.40 13.41
C LYS A 39 -3.08 4.51 12.38
N TYR A 40 -2.84 4.24 11.11
CA TYR A 40 -2.68 5.29 10.11
C TYR A 40 -3.71 5.29 8.98
N PHE A 41 -4.58 4.29 8.87
CA PHE A 41 -5.43 4.15 7.69
C PHE A 41 -6.30 5.39 7.44
N ASN A 42 -7.04 5.82 8.45
CA ASN A 42 -7.95 6.96 8.32
C ASN A 42 -7.20 8.26 8.07
N SER A 43 -6.07 8.45 8.77
CA SER A 43 -5.23 9.65 8.60
C SER A 43 -4.60 9.70 7.21
N ALA A 44 -4.15 8.57 6.70
CA ALA A 44 -3.55 8.48 5.37
C ALA A 44 -4.59 8.78 4.29
N ALA A 45 -5.82 8.30 4.46
CA ALA A 45 -6.91 8.57 3.53
C ALA A 45 -7.33 10.04 3.56
N ALA A 46 -7.31 10.66 4.73
CA ALA A 46 -7.76 12.05 4.89
C ALA A 46 -6.68 13.07 4.52
N MET A 47 -5.43 12.80 4.90
CA MET A 47 -4.32 13.76 4.80
C MET A 47 -3.04 13.08 4.28
N PRO A 48 -3.03 12.65 3.00
CA PRO A 48 -1.89 11.87 2.48
C PRO A 48 -0.55 12.58 2.62
N SER A 49 -0.46 13.87 2.32
CA SER A 49 0.83 14.57 2.33
C SER A 49 1.45 14.63 3.72
N SER A 50 0.63 14.56 4.77
CA SER A 50 1.14 14.55 6.16
C SER A 50 1.55 13.18 6.64
N ILE A 51 0.89 12.13 6.16
CA ILE A 51 1.04 10.78 6.70
C ILE A 51 1.99 9.91 5.87
N PHE A 52 1.96 10.01 4.55
CA PHE A 52 2.80 9.16 3.70
C PHE A 52 4.31 9.33 3.94
N PRO A 53 4.85 10.51 4.29
CA PRO A 53 6.25 10.58 4.70
C PRO A 53 6.59 9.68 5.89
N VAL A 54 5.69 9.62 6.88
CA VAL A 54 5.85 8.72 8.04
C VAL A 54 5.82 7.26 7.60
N LEU A 55 4.84 6.92 6.76
CA LEU A 55 4.68 5.56 6.23
C LEU A 55 5.88 5.14 5.39
N ASN A 56 6.42 6.06 4.60
CA ASN A 56 7.60 5.79 3.78
C ASN A 56 8.82 5.47 4.64
N ASN A 57 9.01 6.20 5.75
CA ASN A 57 10.10 5.93 6.68
C ASN A 57 9.95 4.55 7.32
N LEU A 58 8.73 4.19 7.71
CA LEU A 58 8.45 2.86 8.26
C LEU A 58 8.68 1.77 7.21
N TYR A 59 8.25 2.02 5.98
CA TYR A 59 8.46 1.10 4.87
C TYR A 59 9.95 0.81 4.67
N GLN A 60 10.78 1.85 4.66
CA GLN A 60 12.23 1.67 4.49
C GLN A 60 12.82 0.81 5.60
N LYS A 61 12.39 1.00 6.84
CA LYS A 61 12.85 0.20 7.97
C LYS A 61 12.45 -1.27 7.82
N HIS A 62 11.21 -1.52 7.45
CA HIS A 62 10.71 -2.88 7.28
C HIS A 62 11.38 -3.56 6.09
N LEU A 63 11.57 -2.82 5.00
CA LEU A 63 12.19 -3.34 3.78
C LEU A 63 13.60 -3.87 4.06
N ARG A 64 14.37 -3.18 4.90
CA ARG A 64 15.74 -3.60 5.26
C ARG A 64 15.79 -4.95 5.95
N LYS A 65 14.70 -5.38 6.58
CA LYS A 65 14.63 -6.68 7.26
C LYS A 65 14.36 -7.84 6.32
N LEU A 66 13.97 -7.55 5.07
CA LEU A 66 13.62 -8.57 4.09
C LEU A 66 14.85 -9.06 3.33
N GLU A 67 14.75 -10.27 2.80
CA GLU A 67 15.76 -10.81 1.89
C GLU A 67 15.75 -10.02 0.58
N GLN A 68 16.87 -10.08 -0.15
CA GLN A 68 17.06 -9.31 -1.37
C GLN A 68 15.94 -9.52 -2.39
N GLY A 69 15.53 -10.76 -2.61
CA GLY A 69 14.46 -11.06 -3.57
C GLY A 69 13.15 -10.38 -3.21
N GLN A 70 12.77 -10.40 -1.93
CA GLN A 70 11.56 -9.72 -1.46
C GLN A 70 11.68 -8.21 -1.57
N ARG A 71 12.85 -7.66 -1.23
CA ARG A 71 13.09 -6.21 -1.34
C ARG A 71 12.91 -5.73 -2.78
N VAL A 72 13.48 -6.45 -3.73
CA VAL A 72 13.36 -6.12 -5.15
C VAL A 72 11.90 -6.22 -5.60
N TYR A 73 11.22 -7.27 -5.20
CA TYR A 73 9.82 -7.51 -5.56
C TYR A 73 8.91 -6.36 -5.09
N TYR A 74 8.99 -6.00 -3.81
CA TYR A 74 8.14 -4.93 -3.27
C TYR A 74 8.55 -3.55 -3.76
N ASP A 75 9.84 -3.28 -3.84
CA ASP A 75 10.33 -1.96 -4.25
C ASP A 75 9.98 -1.66 -5.71
N LYS A 76 9.94 -2.68 -6.55
CA LYS A 76 9.50 -2.52 -7.94
C LYS A 76 8.03 -2.07 -8.00
N GLN A 77 7.17 -2.68 -7.19
CA GLN A 77 5.76 -2.30 -7.12
C GLN A 77 5.59 -0.88 -6.57
N VAL A 78 6.30 -0.56 -5.50
CA VAL A 78 6.25 0.76 -4.88
C VAL A 78 6.70 1.83 -5.86
N SER A 79 7.80 1.58 -6.57
CA SER A 79 8.33 2.53 -7.56
C SER A 79 7.34 2.77 -8.70
N ALA A 80 6.66 1.72 -9.16
CA ALA A 80 5.65 1.85 -10.22
C ALA A 80 4.49 2.74 -9.76
N LEU A 81 4.01 2.56 -8.54
CA LEU A 81 2.91 3.36 -8.00
C LEU A 81 3.34 4.81 -7.76
N LYS A 82 4.54 5.02 -7.27
CA LYS A 82 5.09 6.38 -7.09
C LYS A 82 5.25 7.08 -8.44
N GLY A 83 5.57 6.35 -9.49
CA GLY A 83 5.62 6.90 -10.84
C GLY A 83 4.27 7.43 -11.32
N VAL A 84 3.18 6.76 -10.96
CA VAL A 84 1.83 7.22 -11.27
C VAL A 84 1.47 8.45 -10.44
N LEU A 85 1.83 8.45 -9.15
CA LEU A 85 1.48 9.54 -8.23
C LEU A 85 2.24 10.83 -8.48
N GLY A 86 3.49 10.74 -8.94
CA GLY A 86 4.37 11.89 -9.03
C GLY A 86 4.91 12.29 -7.66
N THR A 87 5.34 13.55 -7.51
CA THR A 87 6.03 14.03 -6.31
C THR A 87 5.10 14.72 -5.31
N GLU A 88 3.89 15.08 -5.73
CA GLU A 88 2.97 15.83 -4.87
C GLU A 88 1.80 14.96 -4.43
N PHE A 89 1.64 14.83 -3.12
CA PHE A 89 0.51 14.13 -2.53
C PHE A 89 -0.52 15.17 -2.06
N PRO A 90 -1.82 14.85 -2.17
CA PRO A 90 -2.86 15.80 -1.70
C PRO A 90 -2.70 16.10 -0.22
N ALA A 91 -2.90 17.38 0.16
CA ALA A 91 -2.90 17.77 1.57
C ALA A 91 -4.13 17.21 2.29
N ARG A 92 -5.27 17.19 1.60
CA ARG A 92 -6.53 16.66 2.12
C ARG A 92 -7.29 16.00 0.98
N MET A 93 -8.01 14.92 1.30
CA MET A 93 -8.87 14.25 0.33
C MET A 93 -10.33 14.38 0.74
N THR A 94 -11.21 14.52 -0.27
CA THR A 94 -12.66 14.55 -0.08
C THR A 94 -13.15 13.15 0.33
N LEU A 95 -14.40 13.06 0.77
CA LEU A 95 -15.00 11.77 1.10
C LEU A 95 -15.01 10.83 -0.11
N ALA A 96 -15.28 11.36 -1.30
CA ALA A 96 -15.24 10.56 -2.52
C ALA A 96 -13.84 10.03 -2.80
N GLN A 97 -12.81 10.86 -2.63
CA GLN A 97 -11.42 10.44 -2.79
C GLN A 97 -11.03 9.41 -1.72
N GLN A 98 -11.48 9.59 -0.49
CA GLN A 98 -11.24 8.62 0.57
C GLN A 98 -11.88 7.26 0.24
N GLY A 99 -13.07 7.28 -0.37
CA GLY A 99 -13.69 6.06 -0.88
C GLY A 99 -12.85 5.36 -1.93
N SER A 100 -12.28 6.12 -2.86
CA SER A 100 -11.37 5.59 -3.86
C SER A 100 -10.09 5.01 -3.23
N PHE A 101 -9.56 5.68 -2.21
CA PHE A 101 -8.42 5.19 -1.42
C PHE A 101 -8.77 3.82 -0.80
N ASP A 102 -9.92 3.72 -0.16
CA ASP A 102 -10.36 2.49 0.48
C ASP A 102 -10.45 1.35 -0.55
N LEU A 103 -11.03 1.62 -1.72
CA LEU A 103 -11.12 0.63 -2.79
C LEU A 103 -9.74 0.20 -3.28
N GLY A 104 -8.83 1.13 -3.46
CA GLY A 104 -7.46 0.81 -3.88
C GLY A 104 -6.77 -0.11 -2.87
N TYR A 105 -6.93 0.21 -1.60
CA TYR A 105 -6.38 -0.62 -0.52
C TYR A 105 -6.96 -2.04 -0.55
N TYR A 106 -8.28 -2.16 -0.59
CA TYR A 106 -8.92 -3.48 -0.51
C TYR A 106 -8.69 -4.30 -1.77
N HIS A 107 -8.69 -3.70 -2.95
CA HIS A 107 -8.42 -4.41 -4.20
C HIS A 107 -6.99 -4.94 -4.24
N GLN A 108 -6.02 -4.13 -3.82
CA GLN A 108 -4.62 -4.54 -3.79
C GLN A 108 -4.39 -5.65 -2.76
N THR A 109 -5.00 -5.52 -1.59
CA THR A 109 -4.92 -6.53 -0.53
C THR A 109 -5.56 -7.85 -0.96
N GLN A 110 -6.72 -7.76 -1.61
CA GLN A 110 -7.44 -8.94 -2.10
C GLN A 110 -6.64 -9.69 -3.16
N LYS A 111 -6.00 -8.97 -4.06
CA LYS A 111 -5.15 -9.59 -5.08
C LYS A 111 -4.02 -10.40 -4.45
N ARG A 112 -3.39 -9.88 -3.41
CA ARG A 112 -2.32 -10.57 -2.69
C ARG A 112 -2.80 -11.92 -2.14
N TYR A 113 -3.96 -11.94 -1.51
CA TYR A 113 -4.51 -13.17 -0.93
C TYR A 113 -5.02 -14.13 -2.00
N THR A 114 -5.66 -13.64 -3.04
CA THR A 114 -6.14 -14.46 -4.15
C THR A 114 -4.98 -15.17 -4.84
N LYS A 115 -3.90 -14.45 -5.13
CA LYS A 115 -2.72 -15.03 -5.76
C LYS A 115 -2.09 -16.10 -4.88
N LYS A 116 -2.03 -15.86 -3.57
CA LYS A 116 -1.52 -16.85 -2.61
C LYS A 116 -2.40 -18.11 -2.61
N GLY A 117 -3.73 -17.92 -2.61
CA GLY A 117 -4.67 -19.04 -2.67
C GLY A 117 -4.54 -19.86 -3.94
N GLU A 118 -4.39 -19.20 -5.09
CA GLU A 118 -4.16 -19.87 -6.38
C GLU A 118 -2.88 -20.71 -6.34
N ASN A 119 -1.82 -20.17 -5.76
CA ASN A 119 -0.56 -20.89 -5.64
C ASN A 119 -0.69 -22.12 -4.73
N GLU A 120 -1.50 -22.05 -3.70
CA GLU A 120 -1.75 -23.16 -2.78
C GLU A 120 -2.55 -24.28 -3.44
N ASN A 121 -3.35 -23.96 -4.45
CA ASN A 121 -4.21 -24.91 -5.15
C ASN A 121 -3.50 -25.61 -6.32
N VAL A 122 -2.29 -25.25 -6.61
CA VAL A 122 -1.46 -25.86 -7.64
C VAL A 122 -0.47 -26.86 -7.02
#